data_c8d4f410a1c1df73e1f1a2f2d83a1798
#
_entry.id   c8d4f410a1c1df73e1f1a2f2d83a1798
#
_cell.length_a   1.000
_cell.length_b   1.000
_cell.length_c   1.000
_cell.angle_alpha   90.00
_cell.angle_beta   90.00
_cell.angle_gamma   90.00
#
_symmetry.space_group_name_H-M   'P 1'
#
loop_
_entity.id
_entity.type
_entity.pdbx_description
1 polymer ?
#
loop_
_entity_poly.entity_id
_entity_poly.type
_entity_poly.pdbx_seq_one_letter_code
_entity_poly.pdbx_strand_id
1 'polypeptide(L)'
;MPIETHYRACNLCEAICGLEITHENGRVLSIAGDAQDPFSRGHICPKAVGLKDIYEDPDRLRRPLKRIADGWQELDWNTALDEVAAALRQQREAHGLHATAWYAGNPSVHNSGTQLAAPGFLRALGSRSLFSA
;
A
#
# COMPACT_ATOMS: atom_id res chain seq x y z
N MET A 1 20.95 7.06 -19.03
CA MET A 1 21.31 7.64 -17.73
C MET A 1 22.05 6.58 -16.93
N PRO A 2 22.80 6.92 -15.87
CA PRO A 2 23.50 5.91 -15.10
C PRO A 2 22.51 4.98 -14.39
N ILE A 3 22.96 3.74 -14.15
CA ILE A 3 22.26 2.82 -13.25
C ILE A 3 22.42 3.36 -11.83
N GLU A 4 21.32 3.45 -11.12
CA GLU A 4 21.25 3.94 -9.75
C GLU A 4 20.84 2.82 -8.81
N THR A 5 21.28 2.91 -7.56
CA THR A 5 20.93 1.96 -6.51
C THR A 5 20.10 2.66 -5.44
N HIS A 6 18.98 2.06 -5.06
CA HIS A 6 18.10 2.53 -4.01
C HIS A 6 17.96 1.47 -2.91
N TYR A 7 18.12 1.88 -1.66
CA TYR A 7 17.97 1.00 -0.50
C TYR A 7 16.64 1.25 0.21
N ARG A 8 15.97 0.18 0.61
CA ARG A 8 14.73 0.27 1.39
C ARG A 8 14.43 -1.02 2.15
N ALA A 9 13.56 -0.94 3.15
CA ALA A 9 12.99 -2.11 3.80
C ALA A 9 11.91 -2.77 2.92
N CYS A 10 11.87 -4.10 2.90
CA CYS A 10 10.82 -4.88 2.28
C CYS A 10 9.48 -4.66 3.01
N ASN A 11 8.41 -4.45 2.25
CA ASN A 11 7.09 -4.15 2.79
C ASN A 11 6.12 -5.34 2.77
N LEU A 12 6.60 -6.57 2.54
CA LEU A 12 5.72 -7.73 2.39
C LEU A 12 5.36 -8.40 3.71
N CYS A 13 6.25 -8.35 4.70
CA CYS A 13 6.02 -8.97 6.00
C CYS A 13 6.87 -8.32 7.10
N GLU A 14 6.68 -8.76 8.32
CA GLU A 14 7.33 -8.26 9.55
C GLU A 14 8.84 -8.50 9.62
N ALA A 15 9.40 -9.33 8.73
CA ALA A 15 10.84 -9.53 8.65
C ALA A 15 11.59 -8.25 8.21
N ILE A 16 10.92 -7.36 7.49
CA ILE A 16 11.42 -6.02 7.10
C ILE A 16 12.83 -6.08 6.48
N CYS A 17 13.13 -7.11 5.71
CA CYS A 17 14.47 -7.33 5.12
C CYS A 17 14.93 -6.11 4.33
N GLY A 18 16.21 -5.75 4.46
CA GLY A 18 16.84 -4.71 3.64
C GLY A 18 16.93 -5.14 2.18
N LEU A 19 16.51 -4.26 1.29
CA LEU A 19 16.55 -4.45 -0.16
C LEU A 19 17.51 -3.46 -0.80
N GLU A 20 18.31 -3.98 -1.72
CA GLU A 20 19.08 -3.22 -2.69
C GLU A 20 18.38 -3.31 -4.05
N ILE A 21 17.93 -2.18 -4.56
CA ILE A 21 17.17 -2.09 -5.82
C ILE A 21 18.01 -1.32 -6.82
N THR A 22 18.41 -1.96 -7.92
CA THR A 22 19.04 -1.27 -9.03
C THR A 22 17.99 -0.87 -10.06
N HIS A 23 18.07 0.34 -10.55
CA HIS A 23 17.14 0.86 -11.54
C HIS A 23 17.82 1.81 -12.54
N GLU A 24 17.20 1.96 -13.69
CA GLU A 24 17.57 2.90 -14.73
C GLU A 24 16.29 3.56 -15.29
N ASN A 25 16.23 4.88 -15.28
CA ASN A 25 15.07 5.62 -15.81
C ASN A 25 13.71 5.18 -15.26
N GLY A 26 13.66 4.81 -13.97
CA GLY A 26 12.43 4.33 -13.32
C GLY A 26 12.09 2.87 -13.62
N ARG A 27 12.86 2.17 -14.43
CA ARG A 27 12.75 0.73 -14.66
C ARG A 27 13.60 -0.02 -13.65
N VAL A 28 13.00 -0.95 -12.93
CA VAL A 28 13.71 -1.80 -11.98
C VAL A 28 14.49 -2.87 -12.74
N LEU A 29 15.81 -2.88 -12.56
CA LEU A 29 16.69 -3.88 -13.19
C LEU A 29 16.77 -5.13 -12.30
N SER A 30 17.05 -4.95 -11.00
CA SER A 30 17.12 -6.06 -10.05
C SER A 30 16.68 -5.66 -8.65
N ILE A 31 16.27 -6.66 -7.86
CA ILE A 31 16.06 -6.56 -6.42
C ILE A 31 16.89 -7.64 -5.76
N ALA A 32 17.80 -7.25 -4.87
CA ALA A 32 18.65 -8.13 -4.09
C ALA A 32 18.53 -7.81 -2.58
N GLY A 33 19.08 -8.66 -1.75
CA GLY A 33 19.20 -8.35 -0.32
C GLY A 33 20.35 -7.36 -0.09
N ASP A 34 20.09 -6.36 0.75
CA ASP A 34 21.12 -5.43 1.20
C ASP A 34 22.05 -6.12 2.20
N ALA A 35 23.32 -6.37 1.79
CA ALA A 35 24.32 -6.98 2.65
C ALA A 35 24.73 -6.12 3.85
N GLN A 36 24.47 -4.80 3.80
CA GLN A 36 24.75 -3.86 4.87
C GLN A 36 23.60 -3.71 5.87
N ASP A 37 22.42 -4.26 5.55
CA ASP A 37 21.30 -4.25 6.50
C ASP A 37 21.65 -5.03 7.77
N PRO A 38 21.60 -4.42 8.96
CA PRO A 38 22.03 -5.05 10.20
C PRO A 38 21.17 -6.24 10.63
N PHE A 39 19.92 -6.31 10.15
CA PHE A 39 18.98 -7.39 10.48
C PHE A 39 19.06 -8.54 9.49
N SER A 40 18.77 -8.30 8.23
CA SER A 40 18.68 -9.35 7.22
C SER A 40 20.01 -9.77 6.63
N ARG A 41 21.04 -8.90 6.68
CA ARG A 41 22.41 -9.17 6.21
C ARG A 41 22.47 -9.78 4.81
N GLY A 42 21.67 -9.24 3.90
CA GLY A 42 21.54 -9.73 2.53
C GLY A 42 20.55 -10.87 2.33
N HIS A 43 19.95 -11.42 3.40
CA HIS A 43 18.91 -12.43 3.26
C HIS A 43 17.58 -11.83 2.84
N ILE A 44 17.00 -12.37 1.75
CA ILE A 44 15.64 -12.07 1.31
C ILE A 44 14.93 -13.35 0.86
N CYS A 45 13.62 -13.39 0.99
CA CYS A 45 12.85 -14.49 0.44
C CYS A 45 12.50 -14.26 -1.05
N PRO A 46 12.12 -15.30 -1.80
CA PRO A 46 11.76 -15.16 -3.23
C PRO A 46 10.66 -14.14 -3.52
N LYS A 47 9.74 -13.92 -2.57
CA LYS A 47 8.66 -12.92 -2.72
C LYS A 47 9.19 -11.50 -2.86
N ALA A 48 10.30 -11.16 -2.21
CA ALA A 48 10.91 -9.84 -2.32
C ALA A 48 11.45 -9.58 -3.73
N VAL A 49 12.03 -10.59 -4.37
CA VAL A 49 12.47 -10.50 -5.79
C VAL A 49 11.26 -10.30 -6.71
N GLY A 50 10.16 -11.00 -6.46
CA GLY A 50 8.90 -10.87 -7.21
C GLY A 50 8.23 -9.49 -7.13
N LEU A 51 8.67 -8.60 -6.22
CA LEU A 51 8.19 -7.21 -6.20
C LEU A 51 8.49 -6.47 -7.52
N LYS A 52 9.55 -6.85 -8.23
CA LYS A 52 9.85 -6.30 -9.56
C LYS A 52 8.70 -6.59 -10.54
N ASP A 53 8.24 -7.84 -10.58
CA ASP A 53 7.18 -8.26 -11.50
C ASP A 53 5.87 -7.53 -11.18
N ILE A 54 5.54 -7.38 -9.89
CA ILE A 54 4.37 -6.60 -9.45
C ILE A 54 4.50 -5.12 -9.85
N TYR A 55 5.70 -4.54 -9.76
CA TYR A 55 5.94 -3.14 -10.11
C TYR A 55 5.79 -2.90 -11.63
N GLU A 56 6.26 -3.83 -12.45
CA GLU A 56 6.27 -3.75 -13.91
C GLU A 56 5.01 -4.35 -14.56
N ASP A 57 4.13 -4.99 -13.78
CA ASP A 57 2.91 -5.62 -14.29
C ASP A 57 2.05 -4.62 -15.08
N PRO A 58 1.74 -4.91 -16.36
CA PRO A 58 0.91 -4.04 -17.19
C PRO A 58 -0.52 -3.91 -16.66
N ASP A 59 -1.02 -4.90 -15.93
CA ASP A 59 -2.36 -4.89 -15.33
C ASP A 59 -2.40 -4.19 -13.97
N ARG A 60 -1.26 -3.72 -13.47
CA ARG A 60 -1.19 -3.00 -12.21
C ARG A 60 -2.00 -1.70 -12.29
N LEU A 61 -2.94 -1.53 -11.38
CA LEU A 61 -3.70 -0.29 -11.24
C LEU A 61 -2.77 0.88 -10.89
N ARG A 62 -2.83 1.93 -11.71
CA ARG A 62 -2.05 3.16 -11.53
C ARG A 62 -2.90 4.36 -11.15
N ARG A 63 -4.22 4.23 -11.30
CA ARG A 63 -5.24 5.22 -10.96
C ARG A 63 -6.43 4.57 -10.29
N PRO A 64 -7.23 5.31 -9.53
CA PRO A 64 -8.49 4.80 -8.99
C PRO A 64 -9.43 4.37 -10.10
N LEU A 65 -10.11 3.25 -9.89
CA LEU A 65 -11.13 2.73 -10.79
C LEU A 65 -12.48 2.64 -10.06
N LYS A 66 -13.51 3.19 -10.66
CA LYS A 66 -14.90 3.05 -10.23
C LYS A 66 -15.60 2.01 -11.08
N ARG A 67 -16.29 1.05 -10.43
CA ARG A 67 -17.11 0.11 -11.16
C ARG A 67 -18.39 0.79 -11.65
N ILE A 68 -18.68 0.62 -12.93
CA ILE A 68 -19.89 1.07 -13.59
C ILE A 68 -20.63 -0.14 -14.18
N ALA A 69 -21.85 0.06 -14.73
CA ALA A 69 -22.66 -1.04 -15.26
C ALA A 69 -21.91 -1.91 -16.28
N ASP A 70 -21.18 -1.29 -17.20
CA ASP A 70 -20.50 -1.95 -18.31
C ASP A 70 -18.96 -1.88 -18.19
N GLY A 71 -18.41 -2.02 -16.98
CA GLY A 71 -16.96 -2.09 -16.81
C GLY A 71 -16.42 -1.19 -15.72
N TRP A 72 -15.31 -0.51 -16.02
CA TRP A 72 -14.56 0.32 -15.09
C TRP A 72 -14.30 1.70 -15.68
N GLN A 73 -14.48 2.73 -14.86
CA GLN A 73 -14.17 4.12 -15.17
C GLN A 73 -12.94 4.55 -14.36
N GLU A 74 -11.95 5.11 -15.03
CA GLU A 74 -10.80 5.73 -14.37
C GLU A 74 -11.22 7.09 -13.78
N LEU A 75 -10.78 7.35 -12.54
CA LEU A 75 -11.01 8.59 -11.82
C LEU A 75 -9.67 9.25 -11.46
N ASP A 76 -9.70 10.57 -11.31
CA ASP A 76 -8.64 11.25 -10.58
C ASP A 76 -8.74 10.99 -9.07
N TRP A 77 -7.63 11.21 -8.35
CA TRP A 77 -7.56 10.91 -6.93
C TRP A 77 -8.51 11.76 -6.07
N ASN A 78 -8.71 13.03 -6.41
CA ASN A 78 -9.57 13.92 -5.63
C ASN A 78 -11.03 13.46 -5.74
N THR A 79 -11.49 13.22 -6.97
CA THR A 79 -12.83 12.69 -7.22
C THR A 79 -13.05 11.36 -6.51
N ALA A 80 -12.09 10.43 -6.57
CA ALA A 80 -12.21 9.14 -5.92
C ALA A 80 -12.29 9.26 -4.38
N LEU A 81 -11.46 10.12 -3.79
CA LEU A 81 -11.47 10.35 -2.34
C LEU A 81 -12.75 11.04 -1.88
N ASP A 82 -13.25 12.01 -2.63
CA ASP A 82 -14.51 12.69 -2.32
C ASP A 82 -15.71 11.73 -2.39
N GLU A 83 -15.78 10.87 -3.40
CA GLU A 83 -16.82 9.86 -3.50
C GLU A 83 -16.77 8.85 -2.35
N VAL A 84 -15.58 8.36 -1.99
CA VAL A 84 -15.41 7.44 -0.85
C VAL A 84 -15.82 8.11 0.46
N ALA A 85 -15.38 9.35 0.67
CA ALA A 85 -15.73 10.11 1.88
C ALA A 85 -17.25 10.36 1.97
N ALA A 86 -17.90 10.66 0.84
CA ALA A 86 -19.34 10.84 0.78
C ALA A 86 -20.09 9.52 1.12
N ALA A 87 -19.63 8.40 0.55
CA ALA A 87 -20.21 7.09 0.82
C ALA A 87 -20.07 6.69 2.31
N LEU A 88 -18.92 6.92 2.92
CA LEU A 88 -18.70 6.66 4.36
C LEU A 88 -19.60 7.51 5.24
N ARG A 89 -19.76 8.80 4.92
CA ARG A 89 -20.70 9.69 5.63
C ARG A 89 -22.15 9.20 5.52
N GLN A 90 -22.57 8.84 4.31
CA GLN A 90 -23.91 8.31 4.07
C GLN A 90 -24.19 7.03 4.88
N GLN A 91 -23.27 6.08 4.92
CA GLN A 91 -23.43 4.87 5.72
C GLN A 91 -23.52 5.19 7.22
N ARG A 92 -22.71 6.12 7.71
CA ARG A 92 -22.74 6.57 9.11
C ARG A 92 -24.08 7.25 9.46
N GLU A 93 -24.60 8.09 8.59
CA GLU A 93 -25.88 8.80 8.79
C GLU A 93 -27.06 7.82 8.76
N ALA A 94 -27.07 6.85 7.84
CA ALA A 94 -28.15 5.90 7.68
C ALA A 94 -28.16 4.78 8.75
N HIS A 95 -26.99 4.33 9.21
CA HIS A 95 -26.84 3.12 10.00
C HIS A 95 -26.06 3.29 11.31
N GLY A 96 -25.61 4.52 11.61
CA GLY A 96 -24.89 4.85 12.84
C GLY A 96 -23.37 4.70 12.74
N LEU A 97 -22.68 5.11 13.80
CA LEU A 97 -21.21 5.21 13.84
C LEU A 97 -20.47 3.89 13.57
N HIS A 98 -21.07 2.77 13.91
CA HIS A 98 -20.43 1.45 13.82
C HIS A 98 -20.79 0.67 12.56
N ALA A 99 -21.48 1.29 11.61
CA ALA A 99 -21.82 0.67 10.33
C ALA A 99 -20.60 0.42 9.43
N THR A 100 -19.49 1.11 9.70
CA THR A 100 -18.24 0.95 8.98
C THR A 100 -17.21 0.25 9.88
N ALA A 101 -16.55 -0.76 9.35
CA ALA A 101 -15.46 -1.46 10.03
C ALA A 101 -14.11 -1.16 9.39
N TRP A 102 -13.06 -1.18 10.18
CA TRP A 102 -11.67 -1.16 9.73
C TRP A 102 -11.04 -2.52 10.00
N TYR A 103 -10.46 -3.11 8.98
CA TYR A 103 -9.66 -4.32 9.10
C TYR A 103 -8.23 -4.02 8.64
N ALA A 104 -7.28 -4.03 9.58
CA ALA A 104 -5.87 -3.77 9.28
C ALA A 104 -5.16 -5.07 8.92
N GLY A 105 -4.64 -5.13 7.70
CA GLY A 105 -3.78 -6.23 7.28
C GLY A 105 -2.32 -5.99 7.66
N ASN A 106 -1.51 -7.06 7.61
CA ASN A 106 -0.10 -7.04 7.97
C ASN A 106 0.71 -5.91 7.27
N PRO A 107 0.58 -5.63 5.96
CA PRO A 107 1.34 -4.56 5.32
C PRO A 107 1.09 -3.16 5.89
N SER A 108 0.01 -2.95 6.61
CA SER A 108 -0.28 -1.68 7.29
C SER A 108 0.76 -1.33 8.36
N VAL A 109 1.36 -2.35 9.02
CA VAL A 109 2.37 -2.18 10.08
C VAL A 109 3.74 -1.78 9.53
N HIS A 110 4.00 -2.08 8.27
CA HIS A 110 5.30 -1.81 7.60
C HIS A 110 5.28 -0.52 6.76
N ASN A 111 4.17 0.20 6.78
CA ASN A 111 4.02 1.44 6.04
C ASN A 111 3.93 2.62 7.01
N SER A 112 4.99 3.40 7.11
CA SER A 112 5.08 4.55 8.02
C SER A 112 3.97 5.57 7.77
N GLY A 113 3.59 5.81 6.51
CA GLY A 113 2.48 6.71 6.16
C GLY A 113 1.15 6.23 6.73
N THR A 114 0.86 4.92 6.60
CA THR A 114 -0.34 4.31 7.17
C THR A 114 -0.32 4.40 8.71
N GLN A 115 0.80 4.08 9.34
CA GLN A 115 0.94 4.17 10.81
C GLN A 115 0.69 5.57 11.34
N LEU A 116 1.18 6.59 10.65
CA LEU A 116 0.99 7.99 11.06
C LEU A 116 -0.42 8.51 10.77
N ALA A 117 -1.03 8.13 9.65
CA ALA A 117 -2.32 8.64 9.22
C ALA A 117 -3.52 7.88 9.83
N ALA A 118 -3.39 6.56 10.07
CA ALA A 118 -4.49 5.72 10.52
C ALA A 118 -5.14 6.19 11.83
N PRO A 119 -4.42 6.60 12.89
CA PRO A 119 -5.05 7.08 14.11
C PRO A 119 -5.94 8.32 13.90
N GLY A 120 -5.52 9.24 13.00
CA GLY A 120 -6.32 10.40 12.63
C GLY A 120 -7.58 10.01 11.85
N PHE A 121 -7.43 9.13 10.87
CA PHE A 121 -8.53 8.61 10.07
C PHE A 121 -9.54 7.84 10.94
N LEU A 122 -9.09 6.94 11.82
CA LEU A 122 -9.96 6.15 12.69
C LEU A 122 -10.74 7.03 13.68
N ARG A 123 -10.10 8.10 14.21
CA ARG A 123 -10.83 9.09 15.03
C ARG A 123 -11.91 9.81 14.23
N ALA A 124 -11.63 10.20 13.00
CA ALA A 124 -12.60 10.86 12.13
C ALA A 124 -13.75 9.92 11.72
N LEU A 125 -13.44 8.65 11.45
CA LEU A 125 -14.42 7.61 11.19
C LEU A 125 -15.36 7.39 12.38
N GLY A 126 -14.83 7.44 13.61
CA GLY A 126 -15.59 7.32 14.86
C GLY A 126 -16.11 5.91 15.17
N SER A 127 -15.82 4.92 14.32
CA SER A 127 -16.22 3.53 14.55
C SER A 127 -15.33 2.86 15.58
N ARG A 128 -15.92 1.94 16.37
CA ARG A 128 -15.21 1.01 17.27
C ARG A 128 -15.02 -0.37 16.66
N SER A 129 -15.53 -0.60 15.46
CA SER A 129 -15.41 -1.86 14.72
C SER A 129 -14.02 -1.96 14.07
N LEU A 130 -13.00 -2.15 14.93
CA LEU A 130 -11.58 -2.18 14.54
C LEU A 130 -11.05 -3.59 14.72
N PHE A 131 -10.49 -4.15 13.67
CA PHE A 131 -9.98 -5.53 13.61
C PHE A 131 -8.60 -5.56 12.98
N SER A 132 -7.81 -6.58 13.30
CA SER A 132 -6.53 -6.87 12.67
C SER A 132 -6.35 -8.37 12.47
N ALA A 133 -5.48 -8.73 11.51
CA ALA A 133 -5.04 -10.11 11.31
C ALA A 133 -4.04 -10.52 12.38
#